data_3905b649d78b0e527b8749c7a8367f15
#
_entry.id   3905b649d78b0e527b8749c7a8367f15
#
_cell.length_a   1.000
_cell.length_b   1.000
_cell.length_c   1.000
_cell.angle_alpha   90.00
_cell.angle_beta   90.00
_cell.angle_gamma   90.00
#
_symmetry.space_group_name_H-M   'P 1'
#
loop_
_entity.id
_entity.type
_entity.pdbx_description
1 polymer ?
#
loop_
_entity_poly.entity_id
_entity_poly.type
_entity_poly.pdbx_seq_one_letter_code
_entity_poly.pdbx_strand_id
1 'polypeptide(L)'
;NISLLLTLCCLLGIQIAQAQQIEVSNLKKHIYYLADDKMQGRGTGSKEVFKAADYIEKEFKKYKLEPKGEKGYRQSFKAKVWKVKVADSIRNADNIIGFLDNGADLTVVIGAHYDHLGTGRQGSSKDSLGVGKIHNGADDNASGTAGLLELARYFSSNKEKEPYNLLFIAFGAEELGLIGSKYFTEHPTLPLEKITAMLNMDMIGRYNPSNGLAVIGYGTSSQWPAIFKDVQAPIKFNLSKDGNGGSDQTSFYKKNIPVLFFHTGGHPDYHMPTDDADKIDYNALKSILDLEKTVVENIMKQSSKMDFIWTN
;
A
#
# COMPACT_ATOMS: atom_id res chain seq x y z
N ASN A 1 9.68 -45.62 -14.30
CA ASN A 1 9.14 -44.45 -15.02
C ASN A 1 7.95 -43.79 -14.31
N ILE A 2 7.04 -44.52 -13.65
CA ILE A 2 5.89 -43.98 -12.92
C ILE A 2 6.35 -43.24 -11.63
N SER A 3 7.36 -43.79 -10.95
CA SER A 3 7.93 -43.17 -9.72
C SER A 3 8.59 -41.82 -10.00
N LEU A 4 9.24 -41.64 -11.17
CA LEU A 4 9.88 -40.39 -11.58
C LEU A 4 8.84 -39.31 -11.94
N LEU A 5 7.72 -39.71 -12.55
CA LEU A 5 6.62 -38.81 -12.90
C LEU A 5 5.90 -38.27 -11.65
N LEU A 6 5.64 -39.13 -10.67
CA LEU A 6 5.04 -38.73 -9.37
C LEU A 6 5.93 -37.76 -8.58
N THR A 7 7.24 -37.97 -8.58
CA THR A 7 8.20 -37.09 -7.91
C THR A 7 8.27 -35.72 -8.60
N LEU A 8 8.21 -35.68 -9.94
CA LEU A 8 8.20 -34.43 -10.71
C LEU A 8 6.90 -33.63 -10.53
N CYS A 9 5.75 -34.32 -10.47
CA CYS A 9 4.46 -33.67 -10.18
C CYS A 9 4.39 -33.10 -8.76
N CYS A 10 4.98 -33.81 -7.76
CA CYS A 10 5.04 -33.29 -6.39
C CYS A 10 5.95 -32.06 -6.27
N LEU A 11 7.10 -32.04 -6.97
CA LEU A 11 8.01 -30.89 -6.96
C LEU A 11 7.41 -29.67 -7.65
N LEU A 12 6.70 -29.87 -8.77
CA LEU A 12 5.97 -28.78 -9.46
C LEU A 12 4.81 -28.26 -8.60
N GLY A 13 4.07 -29.14 -7.92
CA GLY A 13 3.00 -28.74 -7.00
C GLY A 13 3.50 -27.93 -5.81
N ILE A 14 4.66 -28.28 -5.25
CA ILE A 14 5.29 -27.54 -4.15
C ILE A 14 5.76 -26.14 -4.62
N GLN A 15 6.32 -26.02 -5.81
CA GLN A 15 6.74 -24.73 -6.36
C GLN A 15 5.54 -23.80 -6.65
N ILE A 16 4.42 -24.34 -7.10
CA ILE A 16 3.19 -23.55 -7.34
C ILE A 16 2.61 -23.08 -5.99
N ALA A 17 2.58 -23.96 -4.97
CA ALA A 17 2.10 -23.58 -3.64
C ALA A 17 2.95 -22.49 -2.98
N GLN A 18 4.29 -22.50 -3.18
CA GLN A 18 5.16 -21.42 -2.66
C GLN A 18 4.94 -20.08 -3.36
N ALA A 19 4.57 -20.07 -4.64
CA ALA A 19 4.28 -18.83 -5.36
C ALA A 19 2.99 -18.13 -4.89
N GLN A 20 2.12 -18.81 -4.16
CA GLN A 20 0.80 -18.34 -3.70
C GLN A 20 0.77 -17.88 -2.23
N GLN A 21 1.91 -17.61 -1.62
CA GLN A 21 1.95 -17.13 -0.22
C GLN A 21 2.63 -15.76 -0.14
N ILE A 22 2.27 -15.00 0.89
CA ILE A 22 2.99 -13.79 1.30
C ILE A 22 4.36 -14.20 1.84
N GLU A 23 5.43 -13.66 1.26
CA GLU A 23 6.80 -14.08 1.55
C GLU A 23 7.59 -13.03 2.33
N VAL A 24 8.00 -13.37 3.55
CA VAL A 24 8.83 -12.49 4.41
C VAL A 24 10.12 -12.06 3.70
N SER A 25 10.72 -12.93 2.90
CA SER A 25 11.94 -12.62 2.14
C SER A 25 11.73 -11.50 1.11
N ASN A 26 10.55 -11.45 0.46
CA ASN A 26 10.20 -10.39 -0.47
C ASN A 26 9.95 -9.06 0.28
N LEU A 27 9.22 -9.10 1.40
CA LEU A 27 8.99 -7.94 2.24
C LEU A 27 10.30 -7.31 2.70
N LYS A 28 11.23 -8.14 3.22
CA LYS A 28 12.58 -7.69 3.58
C LYS A 28 13.29 -7.04 2.39
N LYS A 29 13.30 -7.71 1.23
CA LYS A 29 13.94 -7.18 0.02
C LYS A 29 13.41 -5.79 -0.34
N HIS A 30 12.09 -5.60 -0.33
CA HIS A 30 11.47 -4.33 -0.72
C HIS A 30 11.76 -3.23 0.31
N ILE A 31 11.60 -3.52 1.61
CA ILE A 31 11.84 -2.55 2.67
C ILE A 31 13.31 -2.14 2.74
N TYR A 32 14.25 -3.10 2.73
CA TYR A 32 15.68 -2.78 2.72
C TYR A 32 16.12 -2.00 1.49
N TYR A 33 15.45 -2.17 0.34
CA TYR A 33 15.73 -1.36 -0.84
C TYR A 33 15.18 0.05 -0.70
N LEU A 34 13.91 0.19 -0.29
CA LEU A 34 13.24 1.50 -0.22
C LEU A 34 13.77 2.34 0.94
N ALA A 35 14.09 1.73 2.08
CA ALA A 35 14.60 2.41 3.27
C ALA A 35 16.14 2.40 3.38
N ASP A 36 16.88 2.12 2.28
CA ASP A 36 18.34 2.24 2.24
C ASP A 36 18.75 3.72 2.23
N ASP A 37 19.85 4.07 2.89
CA ASP A 37 20.44 5.43 2.90
C ASP A 37 20.67 6.00 1.48
N LYS A 38 20.92 5.12 0.48
CA LYS A 38 21.06 5.51 -0.93
C LYS A 38 19.78 6.08 -1.52
N MET A 39 18.63 5.83 -0.88
CA MET A 39 17.33 6.40 -1.27
C MET A 39 17.08 7.76 -0.61
N GLN A 40 17.99 8.24 0.23
CA GLN A 40 18.00 9.58 0.84
C GLN A 40 16.62 9.98 1.39
N GLY A 41 15.89 8.99 1.94
CA GLY A 41 14.57 9.19 2.52
C GLY A 41 13.46 9.55 1.52
N ARG A 42 13.64 9.31 0.24
CA ARG A 42 12.59 9.40 -0.82
C ARG A 42 11.75 10.69 -0.79
N GLY A 43 12.36 11.82 -0.44
CA GLY A 43 11.65 13.10 -0.36
C GLY A 43 11.00 13.48 -1.69
N THR A 44 9.75 13.96 -1.66
CA THR A 44 9.00 14.35 -2.87
C THR A 44 9.81 15.29 -3.77
N GLY A 45 9.93 14.94 -5.06
CA GLY A 45 10.67 15.68 -6.07
C GLY A 45 12.18 15.44 -6.07
N SER A 46 12.72 14.60 -5.18
CA SER A 46 14.12 14.18 -5.19
C SER A 46 14.40 13.17 -6.31
N LYS A 47 15.67 13.00 -6.66
CA LYS A 47 16.08 11.93 -7.59
C LYS A 47 15.75 10.54 -7.02
N GLU A 48 15.79 10.41 -5.72
CA GLU A 48 15.63 9.15 -5.01
C GLU A 48 14.17 8.71 -4.95
N VAL A 49 13.20 9.63 -4.82
CA VAL A 49 11.78 9.26 -4.94
C VAL A 49 11.46 8.76 -6.34
N PHE A 50 12.11 9.32 -7.39
CA PHE A 50 11.93 8.80 -8.75
C PHE A 50 12.61 7.44 -8.95
N LYS A 51 13.74 7.15 -8.27
CA LYS A 51 14.32 5.79 -8.24
C LYS A 51 13.38 4.79 -7.55
N ALA A 52 12.69 5.20 -6.48
CA ALA A 52 11.66 4.38 -5.84
C ALA A 52 10.49 4.12 -6.80
N ALA A 53 10.04 5.15 -7.52
CA ALA A 53 9.02 5.03 -8.56
C ALA A 53 9.44 4.05 -9.67
N ASP A 54 10.68 4.15 -10.18
CA ASP A 54 11.25 3.22 -11.17
C ASP A 54 11.29 1.77 -10.65
N TYR A 55 11.62 1.60 -9.37
CA TYR A 55 11.64 0.29 -8.72
C TYR A 55 10.24 -0.33 -8.66
N ILE A 56 9.23 0.43 -8.21
CA ILE A 56 7.84 -0.01 -8.13
C ILE A 56 7.30 -0.36 -9.52
N GLU A 57 7.52 0.50 -10.51
CA GLU A 57 7.15 0.26 -11.89
C GLU A 57 7.77 -1.02 -12.44
N LYS A 58 9.06 -1.28 -12.15
CA LYS A 58 9.77 -2.49 -12.55
C LYS A 58 9.16 -3.75 -11.91
N GLU A 59 8.80 -3.71 -10.63
CA GLU A 59 8.16 -4.85 -9.97
C GLU A 59 6.74 -5.06 -10.52
N PHE A 60 5.94 -4.02 -10.79
CA PHE A 60 4.63 -4.16 -11.45
C PHE A 60 4.75 -4.80 -12.84
N LYS A 61 5.73 -4.39 -13.65
CA LYS A 61 6.04 -5.03 -14.94
C LYS A 61 6.39 -6.50 -14.79
N LYS A 62 7.22 -6.83 -13.80
CA LYS A 62 7.61 -8.22 -13.49
C LYS A 62 6.40 -9.08 -13.09
N TYR A 63 5.44 -8.51 -12.38
CA TYR A 63 4.19 -9.17 -12.01
C TYR A 63 3.15 -9.16 -13.14
N LYS A 64 3.48 -8.61 -14.30
CA LYS A 64 2.62 -8.54 -15.50
C LYS A 64 1.32 -7.75 -15.27
N LEU A 65 1.33 -6.80 -14.35
CA LEU A 65 0.25 -5.85 -14.24
C LEU A 65 0.21 -4.96 -15.49
N GLU A 66 -0.98 -4.57 -15.92
CA GLU A 66 -1.14 -3.61 -16.99
C GLU A 66 -0.83 -2.20 -16.50
N PRO A 67 -0.22 -1.35 -17.35
CA PRO A 67 -0.04 0.06 -17.02
C PRO A 67 -1.39 0.78 -16.99
N LYS A 68 -1.68 1.53 -15.91
CA LYS A 68 -2.94 2.26 -15.73
C LYS A 68 -2.74 3.72 -15.33
N GLY A 69 -1.55 4.25 -15.48
CA GLY A 69 -1.28 5.68 -15.36
C GLY A 69 -1.68 6.45 -16.64
N GLU A 70 -1.48 7.75 -16.64
CA GLU A 70 -1.67 8.61 -17.83
C GLU A 70 -0.60 8.35 -18.89
N LYS A 71 0.61 8.02 -18.43
CA LYS A 71 1.76 7.67 -19.27
C LYS A 71 2.41 6.38 -18.76
N GLY A 72 1.99 5.25 -19.31
CA GLY A 72 2.40 3.95 -18.82
C GLY A 72 1.86 3.70 -17.40
N TYR A 73 2.76 3.38 -16.46
CA TYR A 73 2.39 3.21 -15.06
C TYR A 73 2.29 4.53 -14.29
N ARG A 74 2.74 5.65 -14.87
CA ARG A 74 2.87 6.93 -14.17
C ARG A 74 1.67 7.84 -14.42
N GLN A 75 1.19 8.42 -13.33
CA GLN A 75 0.31 9.57 -13.32
C GLN A 75 1.07 10.73 -12.68
N SER A 76 1.52 11.68 -13.50
CA SER A 76 2.42 12.76 -13.08
C SER A 76 1.67 14.02 -12.70
N PHE A 77 2.06 14.66 -11.60
CA PHE A 77 1.45 15.88 -11.11
C PHE A 77 2.45 16.84 -10.46
N LYS A 78 1.97 18.03 -10.12
CA LYS A 78 2.74 19.03 -9.37
C LYS A 78 2.26 19.05 -7.92
N ALA A 79 3.20 18.81 -7.00
CA ALA A 79 2.97 18.94 -5.57
C ALA A 79 3.49 20.29 -5.08
N LYS A 80 2.64 21.08 -4.42
CA LYS A 80 3.08 22.29 -3.72
C LYS A 80 3.61 21.90 -2.35
N VAL A 81 4.88 22.16 -2.13
CA VAL A 81 5.53 21.93 -0.83
C VAL A 81 5.27 23.14 0.06
N TRP A 82 4.62 22.92 1.17
CA TRP A 82 4.43 23.90 2.23
C TRP A 82 5.19 23.42 3.49
N LYS A 83 5.56 24.34 4.37
CA LYS A 83 6.48 24.07 5.51
C LYS A 83 7.88 23.63 5.08
N VAL A 84 8.48 24.31 4.11
CA VAL A 84 9.80 23.96 3.57
C VAL A 84 10.85 24.93 4.01
N LYS A 85 12.02 24.41 4.31
CA LYS A 85 13.25 25.17 4.50
C LYS A 85 14.07 25.30 3.20
N VAL A 86 13.39 25.36 2.05
CA VAL A 86 14.00 25.50 0.71
C VAL A 86 13.18 26.48 -0.14
N ALA A 87 13.86 27.18 -1.07
CA ALA A 87 13.26 28.25 -1.85
C ALA A 87 12.23 27.78 -2.88
N ASP A 88 12.36 26.56 -3.39
CA ASP A 88 11.47 26.00 -4.43
C ASP A 88 10.32 25.23 -3.80
N SER A 89 9.09 25.73 -3.97
CA SER A 89 7.87 25.23 -3.36
C SER A 89 7.05 24.29 -4.24
N ILE A 90 7.46 24.05 -5.51
CA ILE A 90 6.74 23.17 -6.43
C ILE A 90 7.62 22.00 -6.81
N ARG A 91 7.15 20.78 -6.60
CA ARG A 91 7.84 19.52 -6.90
C ARG A 91 7.06 18.70 -7.93
N ASN A 92 7.78 17.97 -8.78
CA ASN A 92 7.17 16.90 -9.57
C ASN A 92 6.98 15.68 -8.69
N ALA A 93 5.87 15.01 -8.86
CA ALA A 93 5.55 13.75 -8.20
C ALA A 93 4.77 12.85 -9.14
N ASP A 94 4.83 11.55 -8.91
CA ASP A 94 4.10 10.55 -9.68
C ASP A 94 3.30 9.65 -8.72
N ASN A 95 2.09 9.27 -9.11
CA ASN A 95 1.48 8.02 -8.66
C ASN A 95 1.92 6.91 -9.60
N ILE A 96 2.22 5.71 -9.07
CA ILE A 96 2.57 4.53 -9.88
C ILE A 96 1.41 3.55 -9.82
N ILE A 97 0.81 3.27 -10.98
CA ILE A 97 -0.48 2.60 -11.06
C ILE A 97 -0.37 1.34 -11.94
N GLY A 98 -0.57 0.19 -11.31
CA GLY A 98 -0.64 -1.11 -11.97
C GLY A 98 -2.03 -1.72 -11.87
N PHE A 99 -2.48 -2.40 -12.90
CA PHE A 99 -3.82 -2.94 -13.01
C PHE A 99 -3.79 -4.45 -13.30
N LEU A 100 -4.50 -5.22 -12.50
CA LEU A 100 -4.78 -6.62 -12.78
C LEU A 100 -6.18 -6.71 -13.39
N ASP A 101 -6.23 -6.85 -14.71
CA ASP A 101 -7.48 -6.98 -15.46
C ASP A 101 -7.97 -8.42 -15.43
N ASN A 102 -9.03 -8.67 -14.69
CA ASN A 102 -9.75 -9.92 -14.65
C ASN A 102 -10.96 -9.96 -15.60
N GLY A 103 -11.18 -8.89 -16.36
CA GLY A 103 -12.35 -8.72 -17.23
C GLY A 103 -13.63 -8.41 -16.46
N ALA A 104 -13.52 -7.91 -15.24
CA ALA A 104 -14.64 -7.61 -14.35
C ALA A 104 -15.14 -6.16 -14.54
N ASP A 105 -16.40 -5.91 -14.13
CA ASP A 105 -16.96 -4.55 -14.16
C ASP A 105 -16.50 -3.69 -13.00
N LEU A 106 -16.22 -4.29 -11.85
CA LEU A 106 -15.87 -3.61 -10.61
C LEU A 106 -14.39 -3.81 -10.26
N THR A 107 -13.83 -2.87 -9.54
CA THR A 107 -12.42 -2.82 -9.17
C THR A 107 -12.27 -2.57 -7.65
N VAL A 108 -11.38 -3.30 -7.01
CA VAL A 108 -10.87 -2.99 -5.67
C VAL A 108 -9.53 -2.26 -5.83
N VAL A 109 -9.37 -1.16 -5.11
CA VAL A 109 -8.10 -0.41 -5.04
C VAL A 109 -7.33 -0.84 -3.81
N ILE A 110 -6.03 -1.11 -3.99
CA ILE A 110 -5.08 -1.35 -2.91
C ILE A 110 -4.00 -0.28 -3.03
N GLY A 111 -3.73 0.45 -1.95
CA GLY A 111 -2.86 1.62 -1.97
C GLY A 111 -1.88 1.69 -0.81
N ALA A 112 -0.76 2.37 -1.05
CA ALA A 112 0.22 2.79 -0.06
C ALA A 112 1.04 3.95 -0.64
N HIS A 113 1.50 4.91 0.17
CA HIS A 113 2.43 5.91 -0.33
C HIS A 113 3.87 5.42 -0.29
N TYR A 114 4.72 5.98 -1.15
CA TYR A 114 6.12 5.56 -1.28
C TYR A 114 7.12 6.69 -1.05
N ASP A 115 6.68 7.95 -0.99
CA ASP A 115 7.51 9.08 -0.58
C ASP A 115 7.69 9.11 0.94
N HIS A 116 8.68 9.87 1.41
CA HIS A 116 8.89 10.17 2.81
C HIS A 116 9.60 11.51 2.97
N LEU A 117 10.16 11.81 4.14
CA LEU A 117 10.62 13.16 4.53
C LEU A 117 11.97 13.58 3.92
N GLY A 118 12.63 12.71 3.15
CA GLY A 118 13.93 13.00 2.57
C GLY A 118 15.00 13.23 3.63
N THR A 119 15.67 14.37 3.56
CA THR A 119 16.67 14.79 4.54
C THR A 119 16.09 15.74 5.61
N GLY A 120 14.82 15.59 5.95
CA GLY A 120 14.13 16.39 6.98
C GLY A 120 13.92 17.87 6.62
N ARG A 121 14.03 18.21 5.34
CA ARG A 121 13.85 19.59 4.85
C ARG A 121 12.43 19.88 4.38
N GLN A 122 11.62 18.86 4.20
CA GLN A 122 10.21 18.94 3.82
C GLN A 122 9.40 17.98 4.68
N GLY A 123 8.12 18.32 4.91
CA GLY A 123 7.25 17.53 5.76
C GLY A 123 7.39 17.84 7.25
N SER A 124 7.04 16.88 8.07
CA SER A 124 6.80 17.03 9.51
C SER A 124 7.84 16.27 10.37
N SER A 125 9.13 16.35 10.01
CA SER A 125 10.20 15.75 10.84
C SER A 125 10.07 16.15 12.30
N LYS A 126 10.12 15.18 13.20
CA LYS A 126 10.09 15.35 14.65
C LYS A 126 11.50 15.48 15.27
N ASP A 127 12.56 15.24 14.50
CA ASP A 127 13.92 15.52 14.94
C ASP A 127 14.22 17.02 14.84
N SER A 128 14.31 17.71 15.99
CA SER A 128 14.65 19.13 16.04
C SER A 128 16.00 19.47 15.42
N LEU A 129 16.93 18.51 15.39
CA LEU A 129 18.25 18.59 14.77
C LEU A 129 18.33 17.85 13.42
N GLY A 130 17.20 17.32 12.94
CA GLY A 130 17.11 16.37 11.84
C GLY A 130 17.32 16.95 10.43
N VAL A 131 17.41 18.28 10.29
CA VAL A 131 17.66 18.89 8.98
C VAL A 131 19.05 18.48 8.45
N GLY A 132 19.05 17.77 7.33
CA GLY A 132 20.24 17.20 6.73
C GLY A 132 20.49 15.73 7.09
N LYS A 133 19.77 15.16 8.06
CA LYS A 133 19.79 13.71 8.34
C LYS A 133 18.80 12.99 7.44
N ILE A 134 19.17 11.80 6.99
CA ILE A 134 18.30 10.94 6.19
C ILE A 134 17.18 10.41 7.09
N HIS A 135 15.94 10.50 6.60
CA HIS A 135 14.77 9.87 7.21
C HIS A 135 14.40 8.68 6.33
N ASN A 136 14.87 7.49 6.71
CA ASN A 136 14.73 6.30 5.86
C ASN A 136 13.27 5.86 5.68
N GLY A 137 12.39 6.10 6.68
CA GLY A 137 10.97 5.81 6.57
C GLY A 137 10.70 4.34 6.27
N ALA A 138 11.23 3.46 7.12
CA ALA A 138 11.07 2.01 6.91
C ALA A 138 9.66 1.55 7.24
N ASP A 139 9.10 2.04 8.35
CA ASP A 139 7.69 1.82 8.66
C ASP A 139 6.83 2.81 7.90
N ASP A 140 7.22 4.08 7.86
CA ASP A 140 6.54 5.17 7.18
C ASP A 140 7.25 5.58 5.86
N ASN A 141 6.89 5.08 4.66
CA ASN A 141 5.95 3.99 4.48
C ASN A 141 6.51 2.95 3.49
N ALA A 142 7.79 2.55 3.70
CA ALA A 142 8.32 1.43 2.94
C ALA A 142 7.61 0.11 3.32
N SER A 143 7.04 0.00 4.55
CA SER A 143 6.29 -1.18 5.00
C SER A 143 5.01 -1.36 4.18
N GLY A 144 4.19 -0.31 4.04
CA GLY A 144 2.98 -0.34 3.22
C GLY A 144 3.28 -0.52 1.73
N THR A 145 4.31 0.16 1.21
CA THR A 145 4.74 -0.02 -0.19
C THR A 145 5.20 -1.45 -0.46
N ALA A 146 5.94 -2.08 0.46
CA ALA A 146 6.33 -3.48 0.34
C ALA A 146 5.11 -4.42 0.38
N GLY A 147 4.13 -4.11 1.24
CA GLY A 147 2.85 -4.80 1.29
C GLY A 147 2.09 -4.72 -0.03
N LEU A 148 1.99 -3.53 -0.61
CA LEU A 148 1.39 -3.29 -1.92
C LEU A 148 2.04 -4.16 -3.02
N LEU A 149 3.37 -4.19 -3.06
CA LEU A 149 4.12 -4.99 -4.04
C LEU A 149 3.91 -6.49 -3.84
N GLU A 150 3.85 -6.94 -2.60
CA GLU A 150 3.68 -8.36 -2.30
C GLU A 150 2.24 -8.84 -2.56
N LEU A 151 1.22 -8.03 -2.25
CA LEU A 151 -0.16 -8.30 -2.64
C LEU A 151 -0.33 -8.29 -4.18
N ALA A 152 0.32 -7.35 -4.87
CA ALA A 152 0.34 -7.33 -6.33
C ALA A 152 0.95 -8.61 -6.91
N ARG A 153 2.06 -9.09 -6.35
CA ARG A 153 2.68 -10.36 -6.71
C ARG A 153 1.75 -11.54 -6.45
N TYR A 154 1.13 -11.58 -5.27
CA TYR A 154 0.24 -12.66 -4.86
C TYR A 154 -0.94 -12.81 -5.84
N PHE A 155 -1.73 -11.76 -6.02
CA PHE A 155 -2.92 -11.80 -6.87
C PHE A 155 -2.61 -12.00 -8.35
N SER A 156 -1.48 -11.50 -8.84
CA SER A 156 -1.09 -11.70 -10.25
C SER A 156 -0.53 -13.10 -10.54
N SER A 157 -0.12 -13.86 -9.53
CA SER A 157 0.52 -15.17 -9.70
C SER A 157 -0.43 -16.36 -9.61
N ASN A 158 -1.64 -16.20 -9.08
CA ASN A 158 -2.58 -17.28 -8.83
C ASN A 158 -3.22 -17.87 -10.11
N LYS A 159 -3.14 -17.16 -11.25
CA LYS A 159 -3.73 -17.54 -12.56
C LYS A 159 -5.26 -17.68 -12.54
N GLU A 160 -5.91 -17.29 -11.47
CA GLU A 160 -7.36 -17.25 -11.37
C GLU A 160 -7.87 -15.93 -11.94
N LYS A 161 -9.03 -15.98 -12.61
CA LYS A 161 -9.78 -14.75 -12.94
C LYS A 161 -10.70 -14.46 -11.78
N GLU A 162 -10.30 -13.49 -10.99
CA GLU A 162 -11.12 -13.02 -9.87
C GLU A 162 -12.37 -12.28 -10.40
N PRO A 163 -13.49 -12.29 -9.66
CA PRO A 163 -14.71 -11.60 -10.10
C PRO A 163 -14.62 -10.07 -10.02
N TYR A 164 -13.49 -9.54 -9.59
CA TYR A 164 -13.16 -8.10 -9.56
C TYR A 164 -11.77 -7.86 -10.15
N ASN A 165 -11.59 -6.69 -10.75
CA ASN A 165 -10.25 -6.19 -11.09
C ASN A 165 -9.56 -5.65 -9.84
N LEU A 166 -8.22 -5.62 -9.86
CA LEU A 166 -7.43 -5.01 -8.80
C LEU A 166 -6.60 -3.85 -9.36
N LEU A 167 -6.67 -2.70 -8.71
CA LEU A 167 -5.87 -1.52 -9.02
C LEU A 167 -4.89 -1.26 -7.88
N PHE A 168 -3.61 -1.40 -8.16
CA PHE A 168 -2.52 -1.17 -7.21
C PHE A 168 -1.97 0.22 -7.44
N ILE A 169 -1.99 1.08 -6.40
CA ILE A 169 -1.51 2.45 -6.50
C ILE A 169 -0.47 2.73 -5.42
N ALA A 170 0.76 3.01 -5.85
CA ALA A 170 1.74 3.64 -4.98
C ALA A 170 1.61 5.16 -5.12
N PHE A 171 1.13 5.82 -4.06
CA PHE A 171 0.90 7.26 -4.05
C PHE A 171 2.18 8.03 -3.79
N GLY A 172 2.38 9.14 -4.50
CA GLY A 172 3.46 10.08 -4.23
C GLY A 172 2.95 11.32 -3.52
N ALA A 173 3.85 12.01 -2.81
CA ALA A 173 3.57 13.26 -2.11
C ALA A 173 2.44 13.17 -1.05
N GLU A 174 2.34 12.04 -0.39
CA GLU A 174 1.45 11.86 0.77
C GLU A 174 1.86 12.79 1.91
N GLU A 175 3.15 12.80 2.27
CA GLU A 175 3.77 13.56 3.34
C GLU A 175 3.60 15.09 3.21
N LEU A 176 3.18 15.55 2.05
CA LEU A 176 2.86 16.94 1.77
C LEU A 176 1.36 17.25 1.88
N GLY A 177 0.56 16.29 2.33
CA GLY A 177 -0.87 16.41 2.58
C GLY A 177 -1.75 15.67 1.59
N LEU A 178 -1.48 14.38 1.38
CA LEU A 178 -2.29 13.45 0.58
C LEU A 178 -2.43 13.88 -0.89
N ILE A 179 -1.39 14.53 -1.46
CA ILE A 179 -1.51 15.18 -2.77
C ILE A 179 -1.73 14.16 -3.87
N GLY A 180 -1.03 13.01 -3.82
CA GLY A 180 -1.13 11.98 -4.85
C GLY A 180 -2.50 11.31 -4.90
N SER A 181 -3.04 10.88 -3.76
CA SER A 181 -4.37 10.26 -3.71
C SER A 181 -5.47 11.25 -4.04
N LYS A 182 -5.33 12.51 -3.61
CA LYS A 182 -6.24 13.58 -4.01
C LYS A 182 -6.20 13.80 -5.52
N TYR A 183 -4.99 13.89 -6.12
CA TYR A 183 -4.85 14.06 -7.56
C TYR A 183 -5.48 12.89 -8.32
N PHE A 184 -5.24 11.64 -7.89
CA PHE A 184 -5.88 10.47 -8.50
C PHE A 184 -7.41 10.55 -8.44
N THR A 185 -8.00 10.91 -7.30
CA THR A 185 -9.46 10.96 -7.14
C THR A 185 -10.10 12.17 -7.83
N GLU A 186 -9.33 13.19 -8.19
CA GLU A 186 -9.76 14.35 -9.01
C GLU A 186 -9.54 14.09 -10.51
N HIS A 187 -8.54 13.28 -10.88
CA HIS A 187 -8.17 12.94 -12.27
C HIS A 187 -8.02 11.40 -12.40
N PRO A 188 -9.10 10.63 -12.20
CA PRO A 188 -8.99 9.19 -12.12
C PRO A 188 -8.66 8.56 -13.47
N THR A 189 -7.77 7.56 -13.49
CA THR A 189 -7.40 6.83 -14.71
C THR A 189 -8.33 5.66 -15.01
N LEU A 190 -9.30 5.41 -14.14
CA LEU A 190 -10.48 4.60 -14.39
C LEU A 190 -11.70 5.24 -13.70
N PRO A 191 -12.93 5.03 -14.20
CA PRO A 191 -14.12 5.65 -13.62
C PRO A 191 -14.29 5.31 -12.14
N LEU A 192 -14.46 6.33 -11.27
CA LEU A 192 -14.58 6.13 -9.81
C LEU A 192 -15.82 5.30 -9.45
N GLU A 193 -16.89 5.37 -10.25
CA GLU A 193 -18.09 4.56 -10.07
C GLU A 193 -17.85 3.06 -10.24
N LYS A 194 -16.76 2.66 -10.87
CA LYS A 194 -16.32 1.25 -10.97
C LYS A 194 -15.52 0.78 -9.76
N ILE A 195 -15.10 1.68 -8.88
CA ILE A 195 -14.39 1.31 -7.66
C ILE A 195 -15.42 0.90 -6.60
N THR A 196 -15.26 -0.33 -6.07
CA THR A 196 -16.16 -0.86 -5.03
C THR A 196 -15.63 -0.59 -3.63
N ALA A 197 -14.32 -0.63 -3.43
CA ALA A 197 -13.66 -0.32 -2.15
C ALA A 197 -12.20 0.07 -2.38
N MET A 198 -11.61 0.78 -1.40
CA MET A 198 -10.17 1.08 -1.36
C MET A 198 -9.59 0.67 -0.01
N LEU A 199 -8.51 -0.11 -0.05
CA LEU A 199 -7.74 -0.54 1.10
C LEU A 199 -6.38 0.17 1.08
N ASN A 200 -6.04 0.83 2.18
CA ASN A 200 -4.80 1.60 2.33
C ASN A 200 -3.91 1.01 3.41
N MET A 201 -2.62 0.94 3.14
CA MET A 201 -1.59 0.52 4.08
C MET A 201 -0.65 1.68 4.37
N ASP A 202 -0.55 2.03 5.64
CA ASP A 202 0.41 3.04 6.07
C ASP A 202 0.88 2.74 7.49
N MET A 203 2.20 2.54 7.64
CA MET A 203 2.85 2.13 8.89
C MET A 203 2.30 0.80 9.42
N ILE A 204 2.55 -0.28 8.70
CA ILE A 204 2.09 -1.64 9.06
C ILE A 204 3.21 -2.57 9.54
N GLY A 205 4.44 -2.05 9.73
CA GLY A 205 5.63 -2.84 10.07
C GLY A 205 6.02 -2.82 11.55
N ARG A 206 5.39 -2.00 12.40
CA ARG A 206 5.74 -1.84 13.83
C ARG A 206 4.62 -2.33 14.76
N TYR A 207 4.19 -3.56 14.54
CA TYR A 207 3.11 -4.16 15.32
C TYR A 207 3.42 -4.23 16.81
N ASN A 208 2.47 -3.81 17.64
CA ASN A 208 2.52 -3.94 19.09
C ASN A 208 1.31 -4.76 19.58
N PRO A 209 1.51 -5.96 20.17
CA PRO A 209 0.41 -6.81 20.64
C PRO A 209 -0.52 -6.15 21.67
N SER A 210 -0.03 -5.19 22.45
CA SER A 210 -0.84 -4.45 23.43
C SER A 210 -1.89 -3.58 22.75
N ASN A 211 -1.53 -2.94 21.64
CA ASN A 211 -2.41 -2.04 20.88
C ASN A 211 -3.22 -2.81 19.81
N GLY A 212 -2.58 -3.78 19.15
CA GLY A 212 -3.11 -4.47 17.98
C GLY A 212 -3.02 -3.61 16.71
N LEU A 213 -3.39 -4.19 15.58
CA LEU A 213 -3.56 -3.50 14.31
C LEU A 213 -4.87 -2.71 14.33
N ALA A 214 -4.86 -1.44 13.97
CA ALA A 214 -6.06 -0.67 13.69
C ALA A 214 -6.52 -0.92 12.25
N VAL A 215 -7.79 -1.26 12.07
CA VAL A 215 -8.49 -1.34 10.78
C VAL A 215 -9.58 -0.27 10.82
N ILE A 216 -9.31 0.85 10.21
CA ILE A 216 -10.11 2.08 10.26
C ILE A 216 -10.98 2.15 9.00
N GLY A 217 -12.26 2.54 9.11
CA GLY A 217 -13.17 2.59 7.96
C GLY A 217 -14.28 1.53 7.99
N TYR A 218 -14.32 0.68 9.02
CA TYR A 218 -15.31 -0.41 9.14
C TYR A 218 -16.78 0.07 9.12
N GLY A 219 -17.05 1.36 9.39
CA GLY A 219 -18.36 1.97 9.29
C GLY A 219 -18.74 2.46 7.90
N THR A 220 -17.83 2.46 6.92
CA THR A 220 -18.04 3.10 5.61
C THR A 220 -18.88 2.29 4.62
N SER A 221 -19.29 1.07 5.00
CA SER A 221 -20.23 0.23 4.24
C SER A 221 -20.98 -0.72 5.18
N SER A 222 -22.24 -1.02 4.84
CA SER A 222 -23.04 -2.03 5.57
C SER A 222 -22.53 -3.47 5.34
N GLN A 223 -21.68 -3.68 4.35
CA GLN A 223 -21.17 -5.01 3.97
C GLN A 223 -19.91 -5.41 4.75
N TRP A 224 -19.19 -4.48 5.40
CA TRP A 224 -18.00 -4.82 6.17
C TRP A 224 -18.23 -5.90 7.24
N PRO A 225 -19.34 -5.90 8.01
CA PRO A 225 -19.59 -6.98 8.97
C PRO A 225 -19.64 -8.39 8.35
N ALA A 226 -20.22 -8.53 7.18
CA ALA A 226 -20.26 -9.81 6.47
C ALA A 226 -18.87 -10.22 5.93
N ILE A 227 -18.08 -9.26 5.43
CA ILE A 227 -16.72 -9.46 4.92
C ILE A 227 -15.78 -9.93 6.05
N PHE A 228 -15.92 -9.39 7.25
CA PHE A 228 -15.08 -9.71 8.41
C PHE A 228 -15.59 -10.88 9.27
N LYS A 229 -16.78 -11.42 9.00
CA LYS A 229 -17.47 -12.39 9.88
C LYS A 229 -16.59 -13.57 10.31
N ASP A 230 -15.84 -14.15 9.39
CA ASP A 230 -15.02 -15.35 9.63
C ASP A 230 -13.51 -15.05 9.47
N VAL A 231 -13.14 -13.76 9.46
CA VAL A 231 -11.74 -13.36 9.33
C VAL A 231 -11.03 -13.60 10.65
N GLN A 232 -9.98 -14.43 10.59
CA GLN A 232 -9.08 -14.71 11.71
C GLN A 232 -7.65 -14.37 11.32
N ALA A 233 -6.89 -13.89 12.28
CA ALA A 233 -5.46 -13.61 12.11
C ALA A 233 -4.71 -14.02 13.39
N PRO A 234 -3.43 -14.40 13.30
CA PRO A 234 -2.59 -14.71 14.46
C PRO A 234 -2.18 -13.45 15.25
N ILE A 235 -2.69 -12.30 14.86
CA ILE A 235 -2.47 -10.99 15.48
C ILE A 235 -3.80 -10.40 15.95
N LYS A 236 -3.75 -9.59 17.01
CA LYS A 236 -4.90 -8.79 17.46
C LYS A 236 -5.15 -7.66 16.47
N PHE A 237 -6.40 -7.45 16.06
CA PHE A 237 -6.82 -6.27 15.30
C PHE A 237 -8.10 -5.68 15.87
N ASN A 238 -8.25 -4.37 15.66
CA ASN A 238 -9.37 -3.59 16.18
C ASN A 238 -10.06 -2.86 15.03
N LEU A 239 -11.38 -3.02 14.93
CA LEU A 239 -12.19 -2.38 13.90
C LEU A 239 -12.67 -1.02 14.38
N SER A 240 -12.37 0.05 13.63
CA SER A 240 -12.86 1.40 13.88
C SER A 240 -13.83 1.82 12.78
N LYS A 241 -14.94 2.45 13.18
CA LYS A 241 -15.99 2.86 12.22
C LYS A 241 -15.61 4.07 11.37
N ASP A 242 -14.75 4.95 11.87
CA ASP A 242 -14.41 6.21 11.20
C ASP A 242 -13.77 5.93 9.82
N GLY A 243 -14.29 6.57 8.78
CA GLY A 243 -13.72 6.50 7.43
C GLY A 243 -12.72 7.61 7.14
N ASN A 244 -12.70 8.66 7.98
CA ASN A 244 -11.76 9.75 7.87
C ASN A 244 -10.49 9.40 8.66
N GLY A 245 -9.33 9.54 8.06
CA GLY A 245 -8.06 9.20 8.70
C GLY A 245 -6.91 10.03 8.15
N GLY A 246 -5.73 9.83 8.70
CA GLY A 246 -4.54 10.63 8.39
C GLY A 246 -3.77 10.17 7.15
N SER A 247 -4.33 9.31 6.26
CA SER A 247 -3.62 8.79 5.09
C SER A 247 -4.51 8.74 3.84
N ASP A 248 -4.03 8.14 2.76
CA ASP A 248 -4.54 8.23 1.38
C ASP A 248 -5.99 7.76 1.19
N GLN A 249 -6.50 6.82 2.03
CA GLN A 249 -7.90 6.40 1.98
C GLN A 249 -8.88 7.57 2.15
N THR A 250 -8.48 8.64 2.83
CA THR A 250 -9.30 9.83 3.04
C THR A 250 -9.76 10.47 1.72
N SER A 251 -8.91 10.45 0.70
CA SER A 251 -9.25 10.98 -0.62
C SER A 251 -10.37 10.19 -1.30
N PHE A 252 -10.38 8.87 -1.15
CA PHE A 252 -11.43 7.98 -1.66
C PHE A 252 -12.72 8.06 -0.84
N TYR A 253 -12.60 8.10 0.49
CA TYR A 253 -13.74 8.30 1.39
C TYR A 253 -14.53 9.57 1.02
N LYS A 254 -13.83 10.69 0.74
CA LYS A 254 -14.44 11.95 0.29
C LYS A 254 -15.12 11.86 -1.09
N LYS A 255 -14.89 10.79 -1.83
CA LYS A 255 -15.56 10.48 -3.12
C LYS A 255 -16.65 9.41 -2.97
N ASN A 256 -17.13 9.15 -1.77
CA ASN A 256 -18.15 8.16 -1.46
C ASN A 256 -17.75 6.72 -1.84
N ILE A 257 -16.48 6.38 -1.67
CA ILE A 257 -15.96 5.04 -1.86
C ILE A 257 -15.71 4.44 -0.47
N PRO A 258 -16.23 3.23 -0.17
CA PRO A 258 -15.92 2.52 1.06
C PRO A 258 -14.42 2.29 1.21
N VAL A 259 -13.89 2.51 2.42
CA VAL A 259 -12.45 2.41 2.66
C VAL A 259 -12.13 1.56 3.87
N LEU A 260 -10.93 0.96 3.85
CA LEU A 260 -10.24 0.46 5.03
C LEU A 260 -8.82 1.02 5.07
N PHE A 261 -8.37 1.33 6.26
CA PHE A 261 -7.02 1.80 6.53
C PHE A 261 -6.37 0.91 7.58
N PHE A 262 -5.28 0.25 7.22
CA PHE A 262 -4.49 -0.64 8.07
C PHE A 262 -3.30 0.12 8.63
N HIS A 263 -3.18 0.14 9.96
CA HIS A 263 -2.17 0.94 10.67
C HIS A 263 -1.80 0.31 12.02
N THR A 264 -0.50 0.18 12.32
CA THR A 264 -0.04 -0.42 13.59
C THR A 264 0.07 0.57 14.74
N GLY A 265 -0.19 1.85 14.49
CA GLY A 265 -0.09 2.92 15.47
C GLY A 265 1.25 3.64 15.44
N GLY A 266 1.31 4.78 16.14
CA GLY A 266 2.54 5.56 16.26
C GLY A 266 3.57 4.87 17.15
N HIS A 267 4.85 5.14 16.89
CA HIS A 267 6.00 4.66 17.65
C HIS A 267 7.05 5.78 17.80
N PRO A 268 8.05 5.64 18.70
CA PRO A 268 9.04 6.70 18.96
C PRO A 268 9.87 7.12 17.75
N ASP A 269 10.03 6.24 16.76
CA ASP A 269 10.80 6.52 15.54
C ASP A 269 9.95 7.21 14.44
N TYR A 270 8.64 7.38 14.61
CA TYR A 270 7.76 8.01 13.63
C TYR A 270 8.22 9.42 13.27
N HIS A 271 8.49 9.68 12.00
CA HIS A 271 9.06 10.90 11.45
C HIS A 271 10.45 11.26 12.02
N MET A 272 11.20 10.24 12.45
CA MET A 272 12.56 10.38 12.94
C MET A 272 13.56 9.75 11.96
N PRO A 273 14.83 10.19 11.96
CA PRO A 273 15.90 9.53 11.19
C PRO A 273 16.18 8.09 11.61
N THR A 274 15.56 7.63 12.68
CA THR A 274 15.75 6.30 13.26
C THR A 274 14.69 5.30 12.85
N ASP A 275 13.79 5.63 11.91
CA ASP A 275 12.82 4.68 11.33
C ASP A 275 13.50 3.82 10.26
N ASP A 276 14.19 2.76 10.72
CA ASP A 276 15.07 1.91 9.93
C ASP A 276 14.53 0.49 9.74
N ALA A 277 14.96 -0.17 8.67
CA ALA A 277 14.48 -1.47 8.22
C ALA A 277 14.72 -2.63 9.20
N ASP A 278 15.73 -2.54 10.06
CA ASP A 278 16.05 -3.53 11.08
C ASP A 278 15.06 -3.55 12.25
N LYS A 279 14.24 -2.50 12.38
CA LYS A 279 13.22 -2.35 13.42
C LYS A 279 11.85 -2.92 13.04
N ILE A 280 11.67 -3.35 11.81
CA ILE A 280 10.41 -3.89 11.31
C ILE A 280 10.16 -5.30 11.83
N ASP A 281 8.96 -5.57 12.35
CA ASP A 281 8.49 -6.92 12.65
C ASP A 281 7.94 -7.58 11.39
N TYR A 282 8.81 -8.23 10.64
CA TYR A 282 8.48 -8.87 9.37
C TYR A 282 7.49 -10.03 9.48
N ASN A 283 7.41 -10.70 10.63
CA ASN A 283 6.47 -11.79 10.85
C ASN A 283 5.06 -11.24 11.13
N ALA A 284 4.96 -10.20 11.94
CA ALA A 284 3.71 -9.50 12.14
C ALA A 284 3.24 -8.82 10.84
N LEU A 285 4.14 -8.18 10.09
CA LEU A 285 3.84 -7.59 8.78
C LEU A 285 3.25 -8.62 7.81
N LYS A 286 3.85 -9.83 7.73
CA LYS A 286 3.27 -10.94 6.95
C LYS A 286 1.86 -11.27 7.41
N SER A 287 1.64 -11.36 8.72
CA SER A 287 0.31 -11.69 9.28
C SER A 287 -0.73 -10.61 8.99
N ILE A 288 -0.33 -9.35 8.96
CA ILE A 288 -1.18 -8.22 8.56
C ILE A 288 -1.57 -8.34 7.09
N LEU A 289 -0.62 -8.67 6.21
CA LEU A 289 -0.89 -8.84 4.78
C LEU A 289 -1.73 -10.09 4.49
N ASP A 290 -1.58 -11.18 5.27
CA ASP A 290 -2.46 -12.35 5.16
C ASP A 290 -3.89 -11.99 5.58
N LEU A 291 -4.08 -11.14 6.59
CA LEU A 291 -5.38 -10.59 6.97
C LEU A 291 -5.96 -9.74 5.84
N GLU A 292 -5.21 -8.77 5.31
CA GLU A 292 -5.66 -7.87 4.23
C GLU A 292 -6.00 -8.64 2.96
N LYS A 293 -5.15 -9.60 2.57
CA LYS A 293 -5.41 -10.54 1.48
C LYS A 293 -6.78 -11.22 1.65
N THR A 294 -7.06 -11.78 2.84
CA THR A 294 -8.33 -12.44 3.15
C THR A 294 -9.51 -11.47 3.03
N VAL A 295 -9.34 -10.23 3.47
CA VAL A 295 -10.36 -9.17 3.33
C VAL A 295 -10.62 -8.88 1.84
N VAL A 296 -9.59 -8.73 1.01
CA VAL A 296 -9.72 -8.53 -0.44
C VAL A 296 -10.45 -9.71 -1.09
N GLU A 297 -10.06 -10.95 -0.76
CA GLU A 297 -10.72 -12.17 -1.25
C GLU A 297 -12.20 -12.22 -0.84
N ASN A 298 -12.55 -11.77 0.37
CA ASN A 298 -13.93 -11.72 0.83
C ASN A 298 -14.75 -10.58 0.19
N ILE A 299 -14.13 -9.44 -0.15
CA ILE A 299 -14.76 -8.40 -0.98
C ILE A 299 -15.11 -8.99 -2.35
N MET A 300 -14.20 -9.72 -2.96
CA MET A 300 -14.39 -10.31 -4.28
C MET A 300 -15.48 -11.41 -4.32
N LYS A 301 -15.90 -11.94 -3.16
CA LYS A 301 -17.06 -12.85 -3.06
C LYS A 301 -18.42 -12.13 -3.03
N GLN A 302 -18.44 -10.79 -2.92
CA GLN A 302 -19.67 -10.04 -2.96
C GLN A 302 -20.24 -10.03 -4.38
N SER A 303 -21.58 -10.16 -4.51
CA SER A 303 -22.24 -10.21 -5.82
C SER A 303 -22.56 -8.84 -6.42
N SER A 304 -22.34 -7.76 -5.66
CA SER A 304 -22.67 -6.39 -6.06
C SER A 304 -21.64 -5.39 -5.51
N LYS A 305 -21.63 -4.21 -6.13
CA LYS A 305 -20.85 -3.07 -5.62
C LYS A 305 -21.23 -2.78 -4.16
N MET A 306 -20.22 -2.47 -3.34
CA MET A 306 -20.42 -2.09 -1.95
C MET A 306 -21.16 -0.75 -1.86
N ASP A 307 -22.09 -0.66 -0.91
CA ASP A 307 -22.74 0.60 -0.54
C ASP A 307 -21.77 1.51 0.21
N PHE A 308 -22.08 2.79 0.24
CA PHE A 308 -21.26 3.76 0.98
C PHE A 308 -22.07 4.40 2.12
N ILE A 309 -21.46 4.50 3.28
CA ILE A 309 -22.02 5.14 4.47
C ILE A 309 -21.03 6.21 4.97
N TRP A 310 -21.52 7.44 5.13
CA TRP A 310 -20.76 8.47 5.84
C TRP A 310 -20.67 8.11 7.32
N THR A 311 -19.47 8.14 7.86
CA THR A 311 -19.22 8.01 9.31
C THR A 311 -19.06 9.39 9.91
N ASN A 312 -19.77 9.67 10.99
CA ASN A 312 -19.69 10.95 11.70
C ASN A 312 -18.48 11.01 12.62
#